data_4b627ec497782d89aa757047aeed1560
#
_entry.id   4b627ec497782d89aa757047aeed1560
#
_cell.length_a   1.000
_cell.length_b   1.000
_cell.length_c   1.000
_cell.angle_alpha   90.00
_cell.angle_beta   90.00
_cell.angle_gamma   90.00
#
_symmetry.space_group_name_H-M   'P 1'
#
loop_
_entity.id
_entity.type
_entity.pdbx_description
1 polymer ?
#
loop_
_entity_poly.entity_id
_entity_poly.type
_entity_poly.pdbx_seq_one_letter_code
_entity_poly.pdbx_strand_id
1 'polypeptide(L)'
;IVYPPKPERAHHCRTCNACILKFDHHCPWLNQCVGLGNERYFILFMLWFSLGALIFAISGWPIAYNALVNKIWISTVFPRILYLALYAKAIVMGPAVFILALWHLYLAARNETSVESQDHAHYQKAAKERDAVFQSVYDLGWIRNLQIFFNVGPGMAASYYTLLLPLHVEPYSDGWHWAKCAGFGGQHAGIMREEEFTDDEGGPD
;
A
#
# COMPACT_ATOMS: atom_id res chain seq x y z
N ILE A 1 32.69 -14.05 0.17
CA ILE A 1 31.28 -14.55 0.11
C ILE A 1 30.63 -13.72 -0.97
N VAL A 2 30.32 -14.30 -2.14
CA VAL A 2 29.60 -13.62 -3.21
C VAL A 2 28.13 -13.70 -2.83
N TYR A 3 27.56 -12.61 -2.33
CA TYR A 3 26.12 -12.51 -2.15
C TYR A 3 25.47 -12.40 -3.54
N PRO A 4 24.38 -13.12 -3.82
CA PRO A 4 23.63 -12.91 -5.06
C PRO A 4 23.18 -11.44 -5.13
N PRO A 5 23.13 -10.84 -6.35
CA PRO A 5 22.66 -9.45 -6.46
C PRO A 5 21.25 -9.34 -5.88
N LYS A 6 21.03 -8.33 -5.05
CA LYS A 6 19.72 -8.01 -4.47
C LYS A 6 18.79 -7.60 -5.61
N PRO A 7 17.56 -8.17 -5.73
CA PRO A 7 16.61 -7.74 -6.75
C PRO A 7 16.25 -6.27 -6.60
N GLU A 8 16.02 -5.60 -7.73
CA GLU A 8 15.47 -4.24 -7.69
C GLU A 8 14.20 -4.19 -6.83
N ARG A 9 13.98 -3.09 -6.10
CA ARG A 9 12.81 -2.84 -5.24
C ARG A 9 12.68 -3.83 -4.07
N ALA A 10 13.71 -4.66 -3.81
CA ALA A 10 13.73 -5.56 -2.66
C ALA A 10 14.46 -4.89 -1.48
N HIS A 11 13.89 -4.98 -0.28
CA HIS A 11 14.53 -4.48 0.95
C HIS A 11 14.52 -5.53 2.04
N HIS A 12 15.52 -5.48 2.93
CA HIS A 12 15.60 -6.36 4.08
C HIS A 12 14.75 -5.81 5.24
N CYS A 13 13.80 -6.59 5.69
CA CYS A 13 13.03 -6.26 6.88
C CYS A 13 13.71 -6.83 8.13
N ARG A 14 14.20 -5.97 9.02
CA ARG A 14 14.85 -6.40 10.27
C ARG A 14 13.89 -7.16 11.20
N THR A 15 12.62 -6.78 11.24
CA THR A 15 11.61 -7.43 12.08
C THR A 15 11.29 -8.86 11.62
N CYS A 16 11.15 -9.06 10.30
CA CYS A 16 10.90 -10.37 9.71
C CYS A 16 12.19 -11.16 9.45
N ASN A 17 13.35 -10.51 9.54
CA ASN A 17 14.68 -11.05 9.21
C ASN A 17 14.70 -11.71 7.81
N ALA A 18 14.11 -11.05 6.83
CA ALA A 18 13.95 -11.56 5.46
C ALA A 18 13.99 -10.44 4.43
N CYS A 19 14.51 -10.73 3.23
CA CYS A 19 14.40 -9.84 2.08
C CYS A 19 13.03 -10.00 1.43
N ILE A 20 12.34 -8.88 1.25
CA ILE A 20 10.99 -8.81 0.70
C ILE A 20 11.04 -8.13 -0.66
N LEU A 21 10.50 -8.78 -1.69
CA LEU A 21 10.40 -8.24 -3.04
C LEU A 21 9.40 -7.09 -3.08
N LYS A 22 9.73 -6.01 -3.77
CA LYS A 22 8.91 -4.78 -3.86
C LYS A 22 8.42 -4.38 -2.47
N PHE A 23 9.36 -4.25 -1.55
CA PHE A 23 9.05 -3.95 -0.14
C PHE A 23 8.34 -2.60 -0.01
N ASP A 24 7.21 -2.60 0.64
CA ASP A 24 6.47 -1.38 0.95
C ASP A 24 6.68 -0.98 2.41
N HIS A 25 6.26 -1.82 3.35
CA HIS A 25 6.50 -1.63 4.78
C HIS A 25 6.31 -2.92 5.57
N HIS A 26 6.83 -2.96 6.80
CA HIS A 26 6.41 -3.94 7.80
C HIS A 26 5.15 -3.44 8.49
N CYS A 27 4.05 -4.18 8.39
CA CYS A 27 2.77 -3.80 8.97
C CYS A 27 2.58 -4.48 10.34
N PRO A 28 2.69 -3.75 11.48
CA PRO A 28 2.51 -4.35 12.79
C PRO A 28 1.08 -4.84 13.05
N TRP A 29 0.09 -4.25 12.37
CA TRP A 29 -1.31 -4.69 12.47
C TRP A 29 -1.57 -6.06 11.88
N LEU A 30 -0.82 -6.42 10.82
CA LEU A 30 -0.89 -7.73 10.16
C LEU A 30 0.22 -8.67 10.64
N ASN A 31 1.16 -8.16 11.44
CA ASN A 31 2.37 -8.86 11.88
C ASN A 31 3.16 -9.48 10.72
N GLN A 32 3.22 -8.78 9.58
CA GLN A 32 3.96 -9.21 8.38
C GLN A 32 4.32 -8.01 7.49
N CYS A 33 5.24 -8.23 6.55
CA CYS A 33 5.58 -7.24 5.54
C CYS A 33 4.53 -7.17 4.43
N VAL A 34 4.26 -5.97 3.95
CA VAL A 34 3.56 -5.70 2.71
C VAL A 34 4.58 -5.52 1.60
N GLY A 35 4.37 -6.20 0.48
CA GLY A 35 5.23 -6.19 -0.70
C GLY A 35 4.56 -6.90 -1.88
N LEU A 36 5.33 -7.28 -2.89
CA LEU A 36 4.85 -7.82 -4.18
C LEU A 36 3.73 -8.86 -4.05
N GLY A 37 3.87 -9.80 -3.12
CA GLY A 37 2.93 -10.94 -3.01
C GLY A 37 1.59 -10.60 -2.37
N ASN A 38 1.49 -9.49 -1.61
CA ASN A 38 0.28 -9.18 -0.85
C ASN A 38 -0.17 -7.71 -0.90
N GLU A 39 0.55 -6.81 -1.58
CA GLU A 39 0.20 -5.38 -1.68
C GLU A 39 -1.21 -5.16 -2.26
N ARG A 40 -1.61 -5.96 -3.26
CA ARG A 40 -2.96 -5.96 -3.85
C ARG A 40 -4.02 -6.23 -2.79
N TYR A 41 -3.84 -7.29 -2.00
CA TYR A 41 -4.80 -7.71 -0.99
C TYR A 41 -4.85 -6.74 0.18
N PHE A 42 -3.73 -6.10 0.49
CA PHE A 42 -3.66 -5.05 1.50
C PHE A 42 -4.58 -3.87 1.17
N ILE A 43 -4.53 -3.37 -0.08
CA ILE A 43 -5.43 -2.28 -0.51
C ILE A 43 -6.89 -2.75 -0.54
N LEU A 44 -7.18 -3.93 -1.11
CA LEU A 44 -8.54 -4.46 -1.16
C LEU A 44 -9.12 -4.68 0.25
N PHE A 45 -8.30 -5.19 1.18
CA PHE A 45 -8.69 -5.33 2.59
C PHE A 45 -9.11 -3.98 3.20
N MET A 46 -8.29 -2.94 3.02
CA MET A 46 -8.61 -1.61 3.56
C MET A 46 -9.90 -1.04 2.96
N LEU A 47 -10.13 -1.22 1.67
CA LEU A 47 -11.36 -0.75 1.01
C LEU A 47 -12.60 -1.49 1.52
N TRP A 48 -12.53 -2.82 1.63
CA TRP A 48 -13.63 -3.63 2.16
C TRP A 48 -13.89 -3.36 3.64
N PHE A 49 -12.82 -3.20 4.44
CA PHE A 49 -12.94 -2.80 5.84
C PHE A 49 -13.66 -1.45 5.98
N SER A 50 -13.27 -0.47 5.19
CA SER A 50 -13.87 0.88 5.22
C SER A 50 -15.33 0.87 4.78
N LEU A 51 -15.67 0.08 3.74
CA LEU A 51 -17.04 -0.11 3.29
C LEU A 51 -17.89 -0.78 4.38
N GLY A 52 -17.38 -1.84 5.01
CA GLY A 52 -18.06 -2.51 6.12
C GLY A 52 -18.28 -1.59 7.31
N ALA A 53 -17.27 -0.77 7.67
CA ALA A 53 -17.40 0.23 8.73
C ALA A 53 -18.44 1.30 8.38
N LEU A 54 -18.51 1.75 7.13
CA LEU A 54 -19.51 2.70 6.67
C LEU A 54 -20.92 2.13 6.75
N ILE A 55 -21.13 0.90 6.24
CA ILE A 55 -22.43 0.22 6.32
C ILE A 55 -22.85 0.06 7.78
N PHE A 56 -21.92 -0.37 8.65
CA PHE A 56 -22.19 -0.51 10.09
C PHE A 56 -22.53 0.84 10.74
N ALA A 57 -21.83 1.91 10.38
CA ALA A 57 -22.10 3.25 10.91
C ALA A 57 -23.52 3.74 10.51
N ILE A 58 -23.89 3.57 9.24
CA ILE A 58 -25.22 4.00 8.74
C ILE A 58 -26.33 3.14 9.33
N SER A 59 -26.23 1.82 9.23
CA SER A 59 -27.28 0.90 9.71
C SER A 59 -27.39 0.85 11.23
N GLY A 60 -26.28 1.04 11.94
CA GLY A 60 -26.21 1.04 13.41
C GLY A 60 -26.65 2.34 14.07
N TRP A 61 -26.78 3.44 13.28
CA TRP A 61 -27.14 4.74 13.83
C TRP A 61 -28.43 4.76 14.68
N PRO A 62 -29.58 4.18 14.25
CA PRO A 62 -30.79 4.18 15.05
C PRO A 62 -30.60 3.48 16.41
N ILE A 63 -29.83 2.40 16.44
CA ILE A 63 -29.54 1.67 17.68
C ILE A 63 -28.64 2.50 18.59
N ALA A 64 -27.59 3.11 18.03
CA ALA A 64 -26.70 3.98 18.78
C ALA A 64 -27.42 5.20 19.35
N TYR A 65 -28.27 5.84 18.57
CA TYR A 65 -29.09 6.96 19.01
C TYR A 65 -30.03 6.59 20.16
N ASN A 66 -30.77 5.46 20.03
CA ASN A 66 -31.64 4.98 21.09
C ASN A 66 -30.86 4.62 22.36
N ALA A 67 -29.69 4.01 22.20
CA ALA A 67 -28.83 3.65 23.34
C ALA A 67 -28.26 4.89 24.07
N LEU A 68 -27.91 5.94 23.34
CA LEU A 68 -27.29 7.15 23.89
C LEU A 68 -28.32 8.13 24.44
N VAL A 69 -29.31 8.50 23.60
CA VAL A 69 -30.25 9.60 23.87
C VAL A 69 -31.46 9.09 24.64
N ASN A 70 -32.14 8.07 24.12
CA ASN A 70 -33.38 7.58 24.69
C ASN A 70 -33.15 6.60 25.84
N LYS A 71 -31.90 6.19 26.08
CA LYS A 71 -31.51 5.17 27.08
C LYS A 71 -32.21 3.83 26.91
N ILE A 72 -32.75 3.54 25.71
CA ILE A 72 -33.43 2.30 25.36
C ILE A 72 -32.37 1.31 24.84
N TRP A 73 -32.35 0.11 25.45
CA TRP A 73 -31.50 -0.98 25.02
C TRP A 73 -32.29 -2.27 24.93
N ILE A 74 -32.32 -2.88 23.76
CA ILE A 74 -33.21 -4.00 23.45
C ILE A 74 -32.56 -5.35 23.71
N SER A 75 -31.22 -5.43 23.63
CA SER A 75 -30.51 -6.70 23.79
C SER A 75 -30.17 -7.00 25.23
N THR A 76 -30.53 -8.21 25.67
CA THR A 76 -30.14 -8.76 26.98
C THR A 76 -28.82 -9.52 26.95
N VAL A 77 -28.38 -9.93 25.76
CA VAL A 77 -27.18 -10.76 25.56
C VAL A 77 -25.94 -9.89 25.30
N PHE A 78 -26.10 -8.76 24.58
CA PHE A 78 -24.97 -7.91 24.20
C PHE A 78 -25.00 -6.59 25.01
N PRO A 79 -23.94 -6.29 25.80
CA PRO A 79 -23.90 -5.08 26.64
C PRO A 79 -23.95 -3.81 25.81
N ARG A 80 -24.79 -2.85 26.24
CA ARG A 80 -24.92 -1.53 25.61
C ARG A 80 -23.58 -0.83 25.45
N ILE A 81 -22.75 -0.83 26.48
CA ILE A 81 -21.46 -0.14 26.48
C ILE A 81 -20.51 -0.73 25.40
N LEU A 82 -20.53 -2.03 25.21
CA LEU A 82 -19.70 -2.68 24.21
C LEU A 82 -20.15 -2.32 22.79
N TYR A 83 -21.47 -2.27 22.54
CA TYR A 83 -22.00 -1.80 21.24
C TYR A 83 -21.56 -0.37 20.95
N LEU A 84 -21.74 0.55 21.91
CA LEU A 84 -21.35 1.94 21.72
C LEU A 84 -19.86 2.13 21.51
N ALA A 85 -19.03 1.32 22.20
CA ALA A 85 -17.59 1.32 22.01
C ALA A 85 -17.20 0.83 20.60
N LEU A 86 -17.82 -0.25 20.11
CA LEU A 86 -17.58 -0.75 18.75
C LEU A 86 -18.11 0.21 17.70
N TYR A 87 -19.26 0.85 17.94
CA TYR A 87 -19.84 1.85 17.07
C TYR A 87 -18.92 3.07 16.94
N ALA A 88 -18.45 3.61 18.06
CA ALA A 88 -17.49 4.71 18.08
C ALA A 88 -16.19 4.34 17.37
N LYS A 89 -15.67 3.13 17.61
CA LYS A 89 -14.48 2.61 16.91
C LYS A 89 -14.68 2.54 15.39
N ALA A 90 -15.83 2.07 14.92
CA ALA A 90 -16.12 2.00 13.48
C ALA A 90 -16.15 3.38 12.82
N ILE A 91 -16.78 4.38 13.49
CA ILE A 91 -16.83 5.77 13.00
C ILE A 91 -15.44 6.39 12.90
N VAL A 92 -14.53 6.06 13.81
CA VAL A 92 -13.16 6.63 13.80
C VAL A 92 -12.25 5.85 12.84
N MET A 93 -12.24 4.52 12.97
CA MET A 93 -11.30 3.67 12.21
C MET A 93 -11.68 3.53 10.74
N GLY A 94 -12.99 3.52 10.41
CA GLY A 94 -13.45 3.42 9.03
C GLY A 94 -12.86 4.52 8.13
N PRO A 95 -13.09 5.81 8.44
CA PRO A 95 -12.50 6.91 7.68
C PRO A 95 -10.97 6.93 7.71
N ALA A 96 -10.34 6.63 8.85
CA ALA A 96 -8.88 6.59 8.97
C ALA A 96 -8.26 5.54 8.02
N VAL A 97 -8.79 4.33 8.01
CA VAL A 97 -8.34 3.26 7.10
C VAL A 97 -8.68 3.59 5.65
N PHE A 98 -9.80 4.27 5.39
CA PHE A 98 -10.14 4.74 4.04
C PHE A 98 -9.12 5.75 3.50
N ILE A 99 -8.73 6.74 4.31
CA ILE A 99 -7.69 7.72 3.93
C ILE A 99 -6.36 6.99 3.65
N LEU A 100 -6.00 6.01 4.48
CA LEU A 100 -4.81 5.19 4.25
C LEU A 100 -4.92 4.39 2.93
N ALA A 101 -6.10 3.82 2.63
CA ALA A 101 -6.34 3.13 1.37
C ALA A 101 -6.17 4.06 0.15
N LEU A 102 -6.69 5.29 0.24
CA LEU A 102 -6.52 6.29 -0.82
C LEU A 102 -5.05 6.67 -1.01
N TRP A 103 -4.29 6.78 0.07
CA TRP A 103 -2.84 7.01 -0.01
C TRP A 103 -2.13 5.88 -0.75
N HIS A 104 -2.37 4.62 -0.38
CA HIS A 104 -1.78 3.47 -1.07
C HIS A 104 -2.25 3.33 -2.53
N LEU A 105 -3.50 3.68 -2.84
CA LEU A 105 -3.98 3.76 -4.23
C LEU A 105 -3.25 4.84 -5.03
N TYR A 106 -2.98 5.98 -4.40
CA TYR A 106 -2.17 7.03 -5.02
C TYR A 106 -0.75 6.54 -5.32
N LEU A 107 -0.09 5.85 -4.39
CA LEU A 107 1.23 5.25 -4.62
C LEU A 107 1.18 4.19 -5.73
N ALA A 108 0.16 3.31 -5.72
CA ALA A 108 -0.05 2.32 -6.78
C ALA A 108 -0.26 2.97 -8.15
N ALA A 109 -0.99 4.10 -8.22
CA ALA A 109 -1.18 4.88 -9.45
C ALA A 109 0.10 5.52 -9.99
N ARG A 110 1.13 5.69 -9.14
CA ARG A 110 2.47 6.14 -9.53
C ARG A 110 3.47 4.99 -9.71
N ASN A 111 3.01 3.76 -9.47
CA ASN A 111 3.85 2.56 -9.41
C ASN A 111 5.03 2.70 -8.42
N GLU A 112 4.76 3.30 -7.29
CA GLU A 112 5.73 3.51 -6.19
C GLU A 112 5.34 2.70 -4.96
N THR A 113 6.32 2.30 -4.18
CA THR A 113 6.12 1.80 -2.81
C THR A 113 6.25 2.97 -1.81
N SER A 114 5.86 2.76 -0.56
CA SER A 114 6.02 3.76 0.51
C SER A 114 7.48 4.16 0.70
N VAL A 115 8.42 3.22 0.57
CA VAL A 115 9.86 3.47 0.64
C VAL A 115 10.31 4.30 -0.56
N GLU A 116 10.00 3.86 -1.78
CA GLU A 116 10.37 4.57 -3.02
C GLU A 116 9.80 5.99 -3.07
N SER A 117 8.60 6.21 -2.52
CA SER A 117 8.00 7.55 -2.47
C SER A 117 8.80 8.52 -1.60
N GLN A 118 9.43 8.03 -0.52
CA GLN A 118 10.32 8.84 0.31
C GLN A 118 11.62 9.17 -0.42
N ASP A 119 12.23 8.17 -1.09
CA ASP A 119 13.44 8.36 -1.89
C ASP A 119 13.18 9.30 -3.07
N HIS A 120 12.06 9.11 -3.79
CA HIS A 120 11.66 9.97 -4.90
C HIS A 120 11.42 11.42 -4.47
N ALA A 121 10.89 11.67 -3.28
CA ALA A 121 10.74 13.02 -2.76
C ALA A 121 12.11 13.70 -2.55
N HIS A 122 13.10 12.95 -2.09
CA HIS A 122 14.46 13.42 -1.96
C HIS A 122 15.09 13.71 -3.35
N TYR A 123 14.97 12.79 -4.29
CA TYR A 123 15.48 12.93 -5.64
C TYR A 123 14.82 14.07 -6.43
N GLN A 124 13.52 14.28 -6.27
CA GLN A 124 12.81 15.42 -6.85
C GLN A 124 13.35 16.75 -6.33
N LYS A 125 13.67 16.83 -5.04
CA LYS A 125 14.27 18.03 -4.45
C LYS A 125 15.65 18.28 -5.03
N ALA A 126 16.52 17.27 -5.08
CA ALA A 126 17.87 17.38 -5.65
C ALA A 126 17.85 17.73 -7.15
N ALA A 127 16.93 17.14 -7.93
CA ALA A 127 16.76 17.45 -9.33
C ALA A 127 16.32 18.92 -9.54
N LYS A 128 15.39 19.40 -8.70
CA LYS A 128 14.92 20.80 -8.78
C LYS A 128 16.04 21.81 -8.49
N GLU A 129 16.96 21.50 -7.59
CA GLU A 129 18.13 22.33 -7.28
C GLU A 129 19.11 22.43 -8.47
N ARG A 130 19.03 21.47 -9.42
CA ARG A 130 19.87 21.39 -10.63
C ARG A 130 19.13 21.77 -11.92
N ASP A 131 17.94 22.34 -11.82
CA ASP A 131 17.08 22.65 -12.97
C ASP A 131 16.74 21.40 -13.83
N ALA A 132 16.74 20.21 -13.22
CA ALA A 132 16.43 18.93 -13.84
C ALA A 132 15.05 18.43 -13.40
N VAL A 133 14.49 17.48 -14.18
CA VAL A 133 13.21 16.82 -13.86
C VAL A 133 13.48 15.37 -13.48
N PHE A 134 13.10 14.99 -12.27
CA PHE A 134 13.09 13.59 -11.86
C PHE A 134 11.83 12.91 -12.37
N GLN A 135 11.98 11.74 -12.99
CA GLN A 135 10.88 10.87 -13.39
C GLN A 135 11.19 9.44 -12.99
N SER A 136 10.26 8.78 -12.29
CA SER A 136 10.39 7.38 -11.96
C SER A 136 10.38 6.51 -13.22
N VAL A 137 11.34 5.60 -13.33
CA VAL A 137 11.44 4.65 -14.46
C VAL A 137 10.26 3.67 -14.49
N TYR A 138 9.55 3.48 -13.37
CA TYR A 138 8.42 2.56 -13.24
C TYR A 138 7.08 3.22 -13.53
N ASP A 139 7.01 4.55 -13.68
CA ASP A 139 5.76 5.27 -13.91
C ASP A 139 5.37 5.22 -15.40
N LEU A 140 4.51 4.27 -15.74
CA LEU A 140 3.95 4.07 -17.09
C LEU A 140 2.64 4.84 -17.32
N GLY A 141 2.28 5.74 -16.40
CA GLY A 141 1.01 6.44 -16.36
C GLY A 141 -0.04 5.74 -15.50
N TRP A 142 -0.86 6.53 -14.80
CA TRP A 142 -1.73 6.08 -13.71
C TRP A 142 -2.66 4.90 -14.06
N ILE A 143 -3.24 4.86 -15.27
CA ILE A 143 -4.11 3.75 -15.69
C ILE A 143 -3.30 2.46 -15.80
N ARG A 144 -2.15 2.52 -16.50
CA ARG A 144 -1.31 1.34 -16.72
C ARG A 144 -0.69 0.85 -15.41
N ASN A 145 -0.27 1.76 -14.56
CA ASN A 145 0.25 1.45 -13.24
C ASN A 145 -0.77 0.69 -12.38
N LEU A 146 -2.03 1.14 -12.34
CA LEU A 146 -3.11 0.44 -11.63
C LEU A 146 -3.44 -0.93 -12.25
N GLN A 147 -3.43 -1.04 -13.59
CA GLN A 147 -3.62 -2.32 -14.25
C GLN A 147 -2.53 -3.33 -13.87
N ILE A 148 -1.26 -2.89 -13.86
CA ILE A 148 -0.11 -3.70 -13.45
C ILE A 148 -0.21 -4.06 -11.97
N PHE A 149 -0.49 -3.10 -11.10
CA PHE A 149 -0.60 -3.31 -9.67
C PHE A 149 -1.66 -4.36 -9.32
N PHE A 150 -2.84 -4.23 -9.91
CA PHE A 150 -3.94 -5.18 -9.67
C PHE A 150 -3.89 -6.39 -10.61
N ASN A 151 -2.97 -6.43 -11.55
CA ASN A 151 -2.89 -7.44 -12.62
C ASN A 151 -4.23 -7.68 -13.33
N VAL A 152 -4.93 -6.59 -13.69
CA VAL A 152 -6.27 -6.62 -14.32
C VAL A 152 -6.32 -5.76 -15.57
N GLY A 153 -7.10 -6.19 -16.56
CA GLY A 153 -7.35 -5.42 -17.79
C GLY A 153 -6.70 -6.03 -19.03
N PRO A 154 -6.64 -5.27 -20.14
CA PRO A 154 -6.12 -5.77 -21.42
C PRO A 154 -4.65 -6.22 -21.29
N GLY A 155 -4.39 -7.49 -21.66
CA GLY A 155 -3.07 -8.10 -21.58
C GLY A 155 -2.60 -8.44 -20.14
N MET A 156 -3.49 -8.42 -19.16
CA MET A 156 -3.24 -8.86 -17.78
C MET A 156 -3.85 -10.24 -17.52
N ALA A 157 -3.37 -10.90 -16.46
CA ALA A 157 -3.77 -12.27 -16.13
C ALA A 157 -5.20 -12.37 -15.57
N ALA A 158 -5.71 -11.31 -14.95
CA ALA A 158 -7.00 -11.35 -14.24
C ALA A 158 -8.02 -10.37 -14.80
N SER A 159 -9.29 -10.70 -14.62
CA SER A 159 -10.43 -9.86 -14.97
C SER A 159 -10.81 -8.91 -13.83
N TYR A 160 -11.47 -7.79 -14.14
CA TYR A 160 -11.85 -6.76 -13.16
C TYR A 160 -12.73 -7.26 -12.01
N TYR A 161 -13.55 -8.31 -12.20
CA TYR A 161 -14.36 -8.87 -11.12
C TYR A 161 -13.52 -9.40 -9.95
N THR A 162 -12.25 -9.73 -10.18
CA THR A 162 -11.32 -10.17 -9.13
C THR A 162 -10.98 -9.05 -8.12
N LEU A 163 -11.34 -7.79 -8.41
CA LEU A 163 -11.26 -6.69 -7.45
C LEU A 163 -12.37 -6.73 -6.41
N LEU A 164 -13.48 -7.40 -6.74
CA LEU A 164 -14.64 -7.53 -5.84
C LEU A 164 -14.63 -8.82 -5.03
N LEU A 165 -13.89 -9.81 -5.48
CA LEU A 165 -13.85 -11.14 -4.87
C LEU A 165 -12.45 -11.42 -4.29
N PRO A 166 -12.34 -12.13 -3.16
CA PRO A 166 -11.06 -12.47 -2.53
C PRO A 166 -10.39 -13.66 -3.27
N LEU A 167 -10.25 -13.52 -4.58
CA LEU A 167 -9.62 -14.54 -5.42
C LEU A 167 -8.11 -14.34 -5.46
N HIS A 168 -7.38 -15.45 -5.48
CA HIS A 168 -5.93 -15.40 -5.67
C HIS A 168 -5.61 -14.95 -7.08
N VAL A 169 -4.76 -13.95 -7.20
CA VAL A 169 -4.23 -13.41 -8.46
C VAL A 169 -2.74 -13.21 -8.27
N GLU A 170 -1.95 -13.89 -9.09
CA GLU A 170 -0.50 -13.72 -9.10
C GLU A 170 -0.12 -12.27 -9.40
N PRO A 171 0.97 -11.75 -8.84
CA PRO A 171 1.48 -10.44 -9.20
C PRO A 171 1.92 -10.41 -10.67
N TYR A 172 1.92 -9.23 -11.27
CA TYR A 172 2.37 -9.05 -12.66
C TYR A 172 3.86 -9.37 -12.87
N SER A 173 4.68 -9.11 -11.86
CA SER A 173 6.14 -9.32 -11.88
C SER A 173 6.54 -10.51 -11.05
N ASP A 174 7.63 -11.15 -11.43
CA ASP A 174 8.34 -12.18 -10.65
C ASP A 174 9.25 -11.59 -9.55
N GLY A 175 9.32 -10.26 -9.45
CA GLY A 175 10.17 -9.54 -8.51
C GLY A 175 11.58 -9.24 -9.02
N TRP A 176 11.95 -9.78 -10.20
CA TRP A 176 13.23 -9.54 -10.88
C TRP A 176 13.07 -8.68 -12.11
N HIS A 177 11.97 -8.85 -12.85
CA HIS A 177 11.70 -8.15 -14.09
C HIS A 177 10.54 -7.19 -13.94
N TRP A 178 10.79 -5.92 -14.24
CA TRP A 178 9.83 -4.84 -14.10
C TRP A 178 9.56 -4.16 -15.43
N ALA A 179 8.30 -3.79 -15.66
CA ALA A 179 7.97 -2.92 -16.77
C ALA A 179 8.51 -1.52 -16.46
N LYS A 180 9.30 -0.97 -17.39
CA LYS A 180 9.97 0.34 -17.27
C LYS A 180 9.63 1.22 -18.45
N CYS A 181 9.71 2.54 -18.28
CA CYS A 181 9.63 3.50 -19.37
C CYS A 181 10.77 3.28 -20.36
N ALA A 182 10.47 3.45 -21.66
CA ALA A 182 11.49 3.38 -22.69
C ALA A 182 12.50 4.54 -22.56
N GLY A 183 13.78 4.24 -22.72
CA GLY A 183 14.85 5.26 -22.73
C GLY A 183 15.59 5.47 -21.41
N PHE A 184 15.18 4.80 -20.33
CA PHE A 184 15.86 4.88 -19.04
C PHE A 184 16.58 3.57 -18.71
N GLY A 185 17.90 3.62 -18.58
CA GLY A 185 18.74 2.44 -18.34
C GLY A 185 19.04 2.12 -16.88
N GLY A 186 18.62 2.93 -15.91
CA GLY A 186 18.93 2.80 -14.49
C GLY A 186 17.70 2.79 -13.59
N GLN A 187 17.90 2.41 -12.32
CA GLN A 187 16.83 2.39 -11.30
C GLN A 187 16.37 3.80 -10.94
N HIS A 188 17.28 4.79 -11.01
CA HIS A 188 17.04 6.19 -10.66
C HIS A 188 17.30 7.07 -11.89
N ALA A 189 16.30 7.20 -12.78
CA ALA A 189 16.42 8.06 -13.97
C ALA A 189 16.54 9.53 -13.56
N GLY A 190 17.53 10.22 -14.13
CA GLY A 190 17.78 11.65 -13.93
C GLY A 190 18.77 11.99 -12.83
N ILE A 191 19.34 11.01 -12.12
CA ILE A 191 20.42 11.21 -11.15
C ILE A 191 21.72 10.60 -11.68
N MET A 192 22.82 11.34 -11.58
CA MET A 192 24.12 10.80 -11.95
C MET A 192 24.52 9.66 -11.00
N ARG A 193 25.16 8.61 -11.55
CA ARG A 193 25.60 7.40 -10.84
C ARG A 193 26.40 7.64 -9.55
N GLU A 194 27.03 8.80 -9.42
CA GLU A 194 27.84 9.18 -8.25
C GLU A 194 27.00 9.56 -7.01
N GLU A 195 25.68 9.61 -7.15
CA GLU A 195 24.73 9.96 -6.09
C GLU A 195 23.76 8.84 -5.72
N GLU A 196 23.97 7.63 -6.21
CA GLU A 196 23.31 6.45 -5.65
C GLU A 196 23.80 6.32 -4.21
N PHE A 197 22.97 6.79 -3.28
CA PHE A 197 23.18 6.51 -1.87
C PHE A 197 23.07 5.00 -1.71
N THR A 198 24.19 4.36 -1.47
CA THR A 198 24.21 2.98 -1.04
C THR A 198 23.53 2.92 0.32
N ASP A 199 22.48 2.12 0.46
CA ASP A 199 21.83 1.80 1.75
C ASP A 199 22.80 1.11 2.76
N ASP A 200 24.10 1.17 2.48
CA ASP A 200 25.16 0.47 3.19
C ASP A 200 25.92 1.32 4.22
N GLU A 201 25.45 2.52 4.54
CA GLU A 201 25.98 3.16 5.74
C GLU A 201 25.43 2.45 6.98
N GLY A 202 26.06 1.31 7.25
CA GLY A 202 26.03 0.66 8.54
C GLY A 202 26.37 1.67 9.61
N GLY A 203 25.38 2.06 10.42
CA GLY A 203 25.64 2.68 11.69
C GLY A 203 26.49 1.72 12.53
N PRO A 204 27.44 2.22 13.31
CA PRO A 204 28.28 1.39 14.18
C PRO A 204 27.40 0.66 15.21
N ASP A 205 27.83 -0.52 15.57
CA ASP A 205 27.37 -1.52 16.53
C ASP A 205 26.64 -1.00 17.78
#